data_a80b492ecbf50e03bf84aff1bdcd11f4
#
_entry.id   a80b492ecbf50e03bf84aff1bdcd11f4
#
_cell.length_a   1.000
_cell.length_b   1.000
_cell.length_c   1.000
_cell.angle_alpha   90.00
_cell.angle_beta   90.00
_cell.angle_gamma   90.00
#
_symmetry.space_group_name_H-M   'P 1'
#
loop_
_entity.id
_entity.type
_entity.pdbx_description
1 polymer ?
#
loop_
_entity_poly.entity_id
_entity_poly.type
_entity_poly.pdbx_seq_one_letter_code
_entity_poly.pdbx_strand_id
1 'polypeptide(L)'
;MEPLVELRAYFLPILPVRLVLGLLGLAAARALGVSPSASIWLFGLGAALFGLGMLTTRRRSTFFERAGRAQEIDDARAVESRLRTLARSAFPSTLAVSALTAIALPINASLAALLAGILAGMAVVGSVFGFELVQWEQTRGVRLFALPGQGRELFARQAR
;
A
#
# COMPACT_ATOMS: atom_id res chain seq x y z
N MET A 1 0.29 -19.52 18.84
CA MET A 1 0.70 -19.36 17.42
C MET A 1 0.12 -18.06 16.89
N GLU A 2 0.93 -17.20 16.29
CA GLU A 2 0.41 -15.96 15.67
C GLU A 2 -0.45 -16.29 14.44
N PRO A 3 -1.60 -15.59 14.26
CA PRO A 3 -2.45 -15.79 13.09
C PRO A 3 -1.75 -15.31 11.83
N LEU A 4 -1.98 -15.99 10.72
CA LEU A 4 -1.44 -15.62 9.41
C LEU A 4 -2.24 -14.48 8.79
N VAL A 5 -1.56 -13.62 8.04
CA VAL A 5 -2.17 -12.53 7.28
C VAL A 5 -2.20 -12.90 5.81
N GLU A 6 -3.38 -12.92 5.21
CA GLU A 6 -3.54 -13.07 3.75
C GLU A 6 -3.02 -11.82 3.04
N LEU A 7 -2.06 -11.98 2.13
CA LEU A 7 -1.42 -10.84 1.47
C LEU A 7 -2.38 -10.00 0.61
N ARG A 8 -3.36 -10.63 -0.05
CA ARG A 8 -4.40 -9.88 -0.78
C ARG A 8 -5.23 -9.00 0.16
N ALA A 9 -5.65 -9.55 1.31
CA ALA A 9 -6.41 -8.81 2.30
C ALA A 9 -5.59 -7.69 2.95
N TYR A 10 -4.27 -7.82 2.95
CA TYR A 10 -3.35 -6.79 3.44
C TYR A 10 -3.15 -5.65 2.45
N PHE A 11 -2.95 -5.94 1.17
CA PHE A 11 -2.56 -4.92 0.19
C PHE A 11 -3.75 -4.26 -0.50
N LEU A 12 -4.75 -5.02 -0.97
CA LEU A 12 -5.77 -4.49 -1.86
C LEU A 12 -6.76 -3.50 -1.20
N PRO A 13 -7.30 -3.75 0.00
CA PRO A 13 -8.33 -2.87 0.56
C PRO A 13 -7.83 -1.47 0.96
N ILE A 14 -6.54 -1.30 1.21
CA ILE A 14 -5.97 -0.01 1.59
C ILE A 14 -5.76 0.94 0.40
N LEU A 15 -5.73 0.41 -0.83
CA LEU A 15 -5.45 1.19 -2.03
C LEU A 15 -6.49 2.29 -2.29
N PRO A 16 -7.81 1.98 -2.32
CA PRO A 16 -8.82 3.02 -2.50
C PRO A 16 -8.80 4.06 -1.37
N VAL A 17 -8.52 3.63 -0.13
CA VAL A 17 -8.40 4.55 1.01
C VAL A 17 -7.27 5.56 0.79
N ARG A 18 -6.09 5.10 0.38
CA ARG A 18 -4.94 5.98 0.07
C ARG A 18 -5.24 6.94 -1.07
N LEU A 19 -5.89 6.45 -2.12
CA LEU A 19 -6.26 7.29 -3.26
C LEU A 19 -7.25 8.38 -2.84
N VAL A 20 -8.31 8.02 -2.12
CA VAL A 20 -9.31 8.97 -1.61
C VAL A 20 -8.67 10.01 -0.70
N LEU A 21 -7.82 9.60 0.25
CA LEU A 21 -7.12 10.53 1.14
C LEU A 21 -6.18 11.47 0.36
N GLY A 22 -5.49 10.96 -0.66
CA GLY A 22 -4.67 11.79 -1.54
C GLY A 22 -5.49 12.83 -2.30
N LEU A 23 -6.63 12.43 -2.88
CA LEU A 23 -7.51 13.34 -3.59
C LEU A 23 -8.16 14.38 -2.67
N LEU A 24 -8.57 14.00 -1.46
CA LEU A 24 -9.07 14.93 -0.44
C LEU A 24 -8.01 15.92 0.00
N GLY A 25 -6.78 15.49 0.20
CA GLY A 25 -5.65 16.38 0.52
C GLY A 25 -5.37 17.39 -0.60
N LEU A 26 -5.42 16.94 -1.86
CA LEU A 26 -5.30 17.84 -3.03
C LEU A 26 -6.44 18.86 -3.07
N ALA A 27 -7.68 18.42 -2.88
CA ALA A 27 -8.85 19.31 -2.88
C ALA A 27 -8.76 20.34 -1.74
N ALA A 28 -8.36 19.93 -0.53
CA ALA A 28 -8.16 20.81 0.61
C ALA A 28 -7.05 21.84 0.37
N ALA A 29 -5.92 21.44 -0.21
CA ALA A 29 -4.84 22.36 -0.56
C ALA A 29 -5.29 23.44 -1.56
N ARG A 30 -6.13 23.07 -2.55
CA ARG A 30 -6.74 24.02 -3.48
C ARG A 30 -7.70 24.97 -2.79
N ALA A 31 -8.54 24.47 -1.89
CA ALA A 31 -9.46 25.30 -1.10
C ALA A 31 -8.72 26.33 -0.22
N LEU A 32 -7.48 26.04 0.18
CA LEU A 32 -6.61 26.94 0.93
C LEU A 32 -5.76 27.86 0.05
N GLY A 33 -6.08 27.99 -1.24
CA GLY A 33 -5.54 29.01 -2.14
C GLY A 33 -4.33 28.56 -2.98
N VAL A 34 -3.94 27.29 -2.96
CA VAL A 34 -2.92 26.81 -3.90
C VAL A 34 -3.47 26.85 -5.32
N SER A 35 -2.77 27.50 -6.25
CA SER A 35 -3.21 27.59 -7.63
C SER A 35 -3.41 26.20 -8.27
N PRO A 36 -4.36 26.04 -9.21
CA PRO A 36 -4.66 24.76 -9.83
C PRO A 36 -3.43 24.10 -10.46
N SER A 37 -2.62 24.85 -11.19
CA SER A 37 -1.39 24.35 -11.82
C SER A 37 -0.37 23.89 -10.79
N ALA A 38 -0.06 24.71 -9.78
CA ALA A 38 0.90 24.36 -8.74
C ALA A 38 0.45 23.11 -7.94
N SER A 39 -0.83 23.03 -7.58
CA SER A 39 -1.36 21.89 -6.83
C SER A 39 -1.26 20.58 -7.61
N ILE A 40 -1.56 20.59 -8.91
CA ILE A 40 -1.44 19.40 -9.78
C ILE A 40 0.02 19.01 -9.94
N TRP A 41 0.93 19.98 -10.17
CA TRP A 41 2.36 19.69 -10.29
C TRP A 41 2.95 19.12 -9.02
N LEU A 42 2.66 19.70 -7.86
CA LEU A 42 3.14 19.21 -6.57
C LEU A 42 2.59 17.81 -6.24
N PHE A 43 1.29 17.61 -6.50
CA PHE A 43 0.67 16.30 -6.34
C PHE A 43 1.30 15.25 -7.27
N GLY A 44 1.47 15.58 -8.55
CA GLY A 44 2.14 14.72 -9.52
C GLY A 44 3.59 14.42 -9.14
N LEU A 45 4.32 15.43 -8.65
CA LEU A 45 5.70 15.27 -8.16
C LEU A 45 5.75 14.31 -6.96
N GLY A 46 4.86 14.48 -5.97
CA GLY A 46 4.79 13.59 -4.81
C GLY A 46 4.50 12.14 -5.22
N ALA A 47 3.54 11.94 -6.14
CA ALA A 47 3.20 10.62 -6.67
C ALA A 47 4.38 10.00 -7.44
N ALA A 48 5.07 10.78 -8.26
CA ALA A 48 6.21 10.33 -9.06
C ALA A 48 7.41 9.98 -8.18
N LEU A 49 7.76 10.80 -7.18
CA LEU A 49 8.87 10.55 -6.26
C LEU A 49 8.69 9.22 -5.53
N PHE A 50 7.48 8.97 -5.00
CA PHE A 50 7.20 7.70 -4.35
C PHE A 50 7.16 6.55 -5.35
N GLY A 51 6.49 6.73 -6.48
CA GLY A 51 6.33 5.72 -7.53
C GLY A 51 7.67 5.26 -8.09
N LEU A 52 8.51 6.18 -8.53
CA LEU A 52 9.84 5.89 -9.06
C LEU A 52 10.75 5.24 -8.01
N GLY A 53 10.74 5.77 -6.76
CA GLY A 53 11.54 5.22 -5.67
C GLY A 53 11.21 3.76 -5.37
N MET A 54 9.94 3.37 -5.46
CA MET A 54 9.50 1.98 -5.19
C MET A 54 9.67 1.06 -6.40
N LEU A 55 9.43 1.55 -7.62
CA LEU A 55 9.56 0.73 -8.84
C LEU A 55 11.01 0.40 -9.17
N THR A 56 11.95 1.28 -8.84
CA THR A 56 13.39 1.06 -9.06
C THR A 56 14.03 0.14 -8.01
N THR A 57 13.35 -0.15 -6.90
CA THR A 57 13.89 -1.01 -5.86
C THR A 57 13.82 -2.50 -6.27
N ARG A 58 14.95 -3.22 -6.17
CA ARG A 58 15.05 -4.69 -6.37
C ARG A 58 14.15 -5.53 -5.44
N ARG A 59 13.46 -4.91 -4.49
CA ARG A 59 12.56 -5.57 -3.54
C ARG A 59 11.44 -6.38 -4.21
N ARG A 60 11.03 -5.98 -5.41
CA ARG A 60 9.95 -6.62 -6.17
C ARG A 60 10.36 -8.00 -6.68
N SER A 61 11.51 -8.13 -7.36
CA SER A 61 12.01 -9.42 -7.85
C SER A 61 12.28 -10.40 -6.72
N THR A 62 12.93 -9.93 -5.65
CA THR A 62 13.23 -10.74 -4.48
C THR A 62 11.97 -11.20 -3.71
N PHE A 63 10.86 -10.47 -3.78
CA PHE A 63 9.60 -10.90 -3.20
C PHE A 63 9.05 -12.13 -3.92
N PHE A 64 8.93 -12.10 -5.24
CA PHE A 64 8.37 -13.22 -6.01
C PHE A 64 9.31 -14.45 -6.03
N GLU A 65 10.61 -14.25 -5.95
CA GLU A 65 11.57 -15.35 -5.73
C GLU A 65 11.32 -16.05 -4.38
N ARG A 66 11.09 -15.29 -3.32
CA ARG A 66 10.73 -15.84 -1.99
C ARG A 66 9.36 -16.51 -1.99
N ALA A 67 8.38 -15.89 -2.67
CA ALA A 67 7.06 -16.48 -2.84
C ALA A 67 7.13 -17.86 -3.54
N GLY A 68 8.07 -18.03 -4.48
CA GLY A 68 8.33 -19.33 -5.11
C GLY A 68 8.91 -20.40 -4.18
N ARG A 69 9.47 -19.99 -3.02
CA ARG A 69 10.02 -20.87 -1.97
C ARG A 69 9.14 -20.90 -0.72
N ALA A 70 7.90 -20.39 -0.81
CA ALA A 70 6.98 -20.34 0.31
C ALA A 70 6.70 -21.75 0.85
N GLN A 71 6.65 -21.89 2.18
CA GLN A 71 6.32 -23.14 2.83
C GLN A 71 4.83 -23.46 2.67
N GLU A 72 4.51 -24.68 2.32
CA GLU A 72 3.12 -25.14 2.26
C GLU A 72 2.54 -25.24 3.68
N ILE A 73 1.32 -24.73 3.88
CA ILE A 73 0.68 -24.73 5.19
C ILE A 73 -0.57 -25.58 5.16
N ASP A 74 -0.79 -26.27 6.29
CA ASP A 74 -2.03 -26.99 6.57
C ASP A 74 -3.21 -26.03 6.74
N ASP A 75 -4.40 -26.45 6.31
CA ASP A 75 -5.66 -25.68 6.35
C ASP A 75 -6.08 -25.27 7.77
N ALA A 76 -5.57 -25.95 8.79
CA ALA A 76 -5.93 -25.74 10.19
C ALA A 76 -5.37 -24.45 10.82
N ARG A 77 -4.43 -23.73 10.15
CA ARG A 77 -3.80 -22.55 10.75
C ARG A 77 -4.72 -21.33 10.67
N ALA A 78 -4.90 -20.67 11.82
CA ALA A 78 -5.78 -19.50 11.93
C ALA A 78 -5.31 -18.33 11.05
N VAL A 79 -6.27 -17.71 10.36
CA VAL A 79 -6.04 -16.51 9.55
C VAL A 79 -6.58 -15.28 10.31
N GLU A 80 -5.86 -14.17 10.27
CA GLU A 80 -6.25 -12.93 10.92
C GLU A 80 -7.56 -12.36 10.31
N SER A 81 -8.38 -11.74 11.15
CA SER A 81 -9.63 -11.10 10.66
C SER A 81 -9.32 -9.94 9.71
N ARG A 82 -10.18 -9.75 8.68
CA ARG A 82 -9.99 -8.71 7.65
C ARG A 82 -9.86 -7.30 8.24
N LEU A 83 -10.60 -6.98 9.31
CA LEU A 83 -10.54 -5.66 9.95
C LEU A 83 -9.18 -5.41 10.62
N ARG A 84 -8.63 -6.40 11.31
CA ARG A 84 -7.28 -6.29 11.90
C ARG A 84 -6.21 -6.16 10.83
N THR A 85 -6.32 -6.94 9.77
CA THR A 85 -5.41 -6.88 8.62
C THR A 85 -5.44 -5.49 7.96
N LEU A 86 -6.63 -4.92 7.76
CA LEU A 86 -6.79 -3.56 7.21
C LEU A 86 -6.17 -2.50 8.13
N ALA A 87 -6.48 -2.54 9.43
CA ALA A 87 -5.90 -1.61 10.39
C ALA A 87 -4.37 -1.68 10.40
N ARG A 88 -3.80 -2.89 10.34
CA ARG A 88 -2.37 -3.11 10.26
C ARG A 88 -1.76 -2.62 8.95
N SER A 89 -2.45 -2.76 7.82
CA SER A 89 -1.98 -2.27 6.52
C SER A 89 -2.00 -0.74 6.42
N ALA A 90 -2.89 -0.08 7.16
CA ALA A 90 -2.92 1.38 7.25
C ALA A 90 -1.80 1.95 8.13
N PHE A 91 -1.39 1.20 9.16
CA PHE A 91 -0.34 1.63 10.10
C PHE A 91 1.03 1.03 9.72
N PRO A 92 2.16 1.76 9.84
CA PRO A 92 2.24 3.17 10.21
C PRO A 92 2.16 4.13 9.01
N SER A 93 2.44 3.66 7.78
CA SER A 93 2.75 4.52 6.63
C SER A 93 1.57 5.40 6.18
N THR A 94 0.38 4.82 5.99
CA THR A 94 -0.78 5.59 5.52
C THR A 94 -1.22 6.61 6.57
N LEU A 95 -1.29 6.19 7.84
CA LEU A 95 -1.63 7.09 8.94
C LEU A 95 -0.61 8.22 9.10
N ALA A 96 0.69 7.91 9.05
CA ALA A 96 1.73 8.91 9.20
C ALA A 96 1.67 9.96 8.08
N VAL A 97 1.57 9.54 6.81
CA VAL A 97 1.50 10.49 5.70
C VAL A 97 0.20 11.29 5.73
N SER A 98 -0.93 10.67 6.09
CA SER A 98 -2.21 11.39 6.24
C SER A 98 -2.17 12.42 7.36
N ALA A 99 -1.60 12.08 8.51
CA ALA A 99 -1.41 12.99 9.64
C ALA A 99 -0.50 14.15 9.24
N LEU A 100 0.64 13.88 8.59
CA LEU A 100 1.53 14.91 8.09
C LEU A 100 0.84 15.82 7.06
N THR A 101 0.01 15.26 6.17
CA THR A 101 -0.79 16.05 5.23
C THR A 101 -1.75 16.98 5.96
N ALA A 102 -2.47 16.46 6.97
CA ALA A 102 -3.41 17.25 7.77
C ALA A 102 -2.72 18.38 8.55
N ILE A 103 -1.55 18.09 9.13
CA ILE A 103 -0.73 19.10 9.85
C ILE A 103 -0.19 20.15 8.87
N ALA A 104 0.23 19.73 7.69
CA ALA A 104 0.79 20.62 6.68
C ALA A 104 -0.26 21.58 6.10
N LEU A 105 -1.53 21.19 6.01
CA LEU A 105 -2.61 22.00 5.41
C LEU A 105 -2.66 23.44 5.94
N PRO A 106 -2.74 23.71 7.24
CA PRO A 106 -2.79 25.08 7.76
C PRO A 106 -1.44 25.81 7.75
N ILE A 107 -0.31 25.07 7.68
CA ILE A 107 1.04 25.65 7.74
C ILE A 107 1.56 25.96 6.33
N ASN A 108 1.43 25.01 5.42
CA ASN A 108 1.89 25.13 4.04
C ASN A 108 1.07 24.18 3.14
N ALA A 109 0.03 24.74 2.54
CA ALA A 109 -0.88 24.00 1.67
C ALA A 109 -0.18 23.38 0.43
N SER A 110 0.93 23.98 -0.05
CA SER A 110 1.73 23.42 -1.14
C SER A 110 2.43 22.13 -0.73
N LEU A 111 3.00 22.09 0.49
CA LEU A 111 3.56 20.88 1.06
C LEU A 111 2.49 19.79 1.26
N ALA A 112 1.30 20.19 1.71
CA ALA A 112 0.17 19.26 1.84
C ALA A 112 -0.23 18.63 0.49
N ALA A 113 -0.22 19.40 -0.60
CA ALA A 113 -0.48 18.89 -1.95
C ALA A 113 0.57 17.84 -2.37
N LEU A 114 1.84 18.06 -2.06
CA LEU A 114 2.93 17.11 -2.34
C LEU A 114 2.76 15.82 -1.51
N LEU A 115 2.48 15.92 -0.21
CA LEU A 115 2.24 14.75 0.65
C LEU A 115 0.99 13.97 0.23
N ALA A 116 -0.07 14.66 -0.19
CA ALA A 116 -1.26 14.06 -0.79
C ALA A 116 -0.91 13.27 -2.06
N GLY A 117 0.01 13.79 -2.88
CA GLY A 117 0.57 13.09 -4.04
C GLY A 117 1.30 11.80 -3.65
N ILE A 118 2.05 11.80 -2.55
CA ILE A 118 2.72 10.59 -2.03
C ILE A 118 1.67 9.51 -1.70
N LEU A 119 0.54 9.86 -1.05
CA LEU A 119 -0.55 8.90 -0.79
C LEU A 119 -1.11 8.29 -2.07
N ALA A 120 -1.33 9.11 -3.09
CA ALA A 120 -1.78 8.65 -4.41
C ALA A 120 -0.73 7.74 -5.07
N GLY A 121 0.55 8.10 -5.01
CA GLY A 121 1.67 7.29 -5.48
C GLY A 121 1.74 5.92 -4.78
N MET A 122 1.52 5.90 -3.46
CA MET A 122 1.41 4.64 -2.70
C MET A 122 0.25 3.76 -3.18
N ALA A 123 -0.89 4.36 -3.55
CA ALA A 123 -2.02 3.62 -4.10
C ALA A 123 -1.69 3.04 -5.48
N VAL A 124 -1.11 3.82 -6.38
CA VAL A 124 -0.74 3.37 -7.74
C VAL A 124 0.27 2.24 -7.69
N VAL A 125 1.37 2.39 -6.96
CA VAL A 125 2.39 1.34 -6.82
C VAL A 125 1.82 0.09 -6.17
N GLY A 126 1.00 0.27 -5.12
CA GLY A 126 0.30 -0.83 -4.46
C GLY A 126 -0.65 -1.56 -5.40
N SER A 127 -1.32 -0.86 -6.33
CA SER A 127 -2.20 -1.46 -7.33
C SER A 127 -1.41 -2.34 -8.32
N VAL A 128 -0.26 -1.84 -8.81
CA VAL A 128 0.63 -2.62 -9.69
C VAL A 128 1.10 -3.89 -8.98
N PHE A 129 1.61 -3.75 -7.74
CA PHE A 129 2.05 -4.89 -6.96
C PHE A 129 0.92 -5.86 -6.63
N GLY A 130 -0.26 -5.34 -6.25
CA GLY A 130 -1.45 -6.14 -5.96
C GLY A 130 -1.93 -6.93 -7.18
N PHE A 131 -1.91 -6.32 -8.36
CA PHE A 131 -2.26 -6.99 -9.61
C PHE A 131 -1.28 -8.14 -9.93
N GLU A 132 0.02 -7.90 -9.80
CA GLU A 132 1.03 -8.94 -9.98
C GLU A 132 0.91 -10.08 -8.98
N LEU A 133 0.64 -9.75 -7.71
CA LEU A 133 0.39 -10.74 -6.68
C LEU A 133 -0.81 -11.63 -7.05
N VAL A 134 -1.91 -11.01 -7.50
CA VAL A 134 -3.10 -11.74 -7.92
C VAL A 134 -2.82 -12.65 -9.10
N GLN A 135 -2.13 -12.14 -10.12
CA GLN A 135 -1.74 -12.96 -11.29
C GLN A 135 -0.82 -14.12 -10.90
N TRP A 136 0.18 -13.86 -10.06
CA TRP A 136 1.12 -14.88 -9.61
C TRP A 136 0.43 -16.00 -8.84
N GLU A 137 -0.49 -15.63 -7.93
CA GLU A 137 -1.28 -16.61 -7.17
C GLU A 137 -2.22 -17.42 -8.07
N GLN A 138 -2.88 -16.77 -9.04
CA GLN A 138 -3.78 -17.44 -9.99
C GLN A 138 -3.03 -18.42 -10.88
N THR A 139 -1.86 -18.04 -11.40
CA THR A 139 -1.04 -18.90 -12.26
C THR A 139 -0.56 -20.16 -11.55
N ARG A 140 -0.36 -20.08 -10.24
CA ARG A 140 0.13 -21.20 -9.43
C ARG A 140 -0.94 -21.94 -8.65
N GLY A 141 -2.18 -21.47 -8.67
CA GLY A 141 -3.29 -22.07 -7.92
C GLY A 141 -3.12 -22.00 -6.41
N VAL A 142 -2.37 -21.00 -5.89
CA VAL A 142 -2.08 -20.85 -4.46
C VAL A 142 -2.49 -19.48 -3.92
N ARG A 143 -2.65 -19.39 -2.61
CA ARG A 143 -2.81 -18.15 -1.85
C ARG A 143 -1.59 -17.92 -0.98
N LEU A 144 -1.10 -16.70 -0.93
CA LEU A 144 0.05 -16.31 -0.13
C LEU A 144 -0.36 -15.68 1.20
N PHE A 145 0.36 -16.10 2.24
CA PHE A 145 0.21 -15.63 3.61
C PHE A 145 1.56 -15.23 4.17
N ALA A 146 1.57 -14.34 5.15
CA ALA A 146 2.76 -13.93 5.88
C ALA A 146 2.49 -13.90 7.38
N LEU A 147 3.54 -14.01 8.19
CA LEU A 147 3.46 -13.71 9.62
C LEU A 147 3.46 -12.18 9.83
N PRO A 148 2.63 -11.67 10.74
CA PRO A 148 2.62 -10.27 11.09
C PRO A 148 4.00 -9.83 11.59
N GLY A 149 4.55 -8.73 11.02
CA GLY A 149 5.85 -8.19 11.44
C GLY A 149 7.08 -8.93 10.92
N GLN A 150 6.94 -10.15 10.42
CA GLN A 150 8.01 -10.96 9.85
C GLN A 150 7.81 -11.14 8.33
N GLY A 151 7.88 -10.05 7.57
CA GLY A 151 7.70 -10.08 6.11
C GLY A 151 8.77 -10.89 5.33
N ARG A 152 9.57 -11.71 6.02
CA ARG A 152 10.61 -12.57 5.42
C ARG A 152 10.11 -14.00 5.17
N GLU A 153 9.16 -14.49 5.97
CA GLU A 153 8.62 -15.84 5.84
C GLU A 153 7.27 -15.78 5.13
N LEU A 154 7.22 -16.39 3.96
CA LEU A 154 6.02 -16.51 3.16
C LEU A 154 5.52 -17.95 3.21
N PHE A 155 4.22 -18.08 3.26
CA PHE A 155 3.52 -19.36 3.31
C PHE A 155 2.55 -19.44 2.15
N ALA A 156 2.36 -20.63 1.61
CA ALA A 156 1.44 -20.89 0.51
C ALA A 156 0.38 -21.91 0.93
N ARG A 157 -0.87 -21.68 0.50
CA ARG A 157 -1.98 -22.63 0.64
C ARG A 157 -2.63 -22.81 -0.72
N GLN A 158 -3.01 -24.03 -1.07
CA GLN A 158 -3.73 -24.27 -2.32
C GLN A 158 -5.05 -23.51 -2.35
N ALA A 159 -5.30 -22.82 -3.46
CA ALA A 159 -6.56 -22.09 -3.67
C ALA A 159 -7.64 -23.13 -3.99
N ARG A 160 -8.60 -23.28 -3.09
CA ARG A 160 -9.82 -24.05 -3.34
C ARG A 160 -10.82 -23.22 -4.15
#